data_24a609386564980d6498e619ae9df5de
#
_entry.id   24a609386564980d6498e619ae9df5de
#
_cell.length_a   1.000
_cell.length_b   1.000
_cell.length_c   1.000
_cell.angle_alpha   90.00
_cell.angle_beta   90.00
_cell.angle_gamma   90.00
#
_symmetry.space_group_name_H-M   'P 1'
#
loop_
_entity.id
_entity.type
_entity.pdbx_description
1 polymer ?
#
loop_
_entity_poly.entity_id
_entity_poly.type
_entity_poly.pdbx_seq_one_letter_code
_entity_poly.pdbx_strand_id
1 'polypeptide(L)'
;MATTEPQKWAATLGSTADVNALPATTPSGSGRASFSGLFPPVTQLPLDQGGIAPERGDFNALFKYLGEYIYYAMQGGVYTYVTTYNYTAGNFVLHEGSLYLCIASNGPGSAIKYPTDTAYWRQLALTSQLPIVTVNNDTLTIRQDGVTDPRR
;
A
#
# COMPACT_ATOMS: atom_id res chain seq x y z
N MET A 1 -3.70 26.71 4.32
CA MET A 1 -2.39 26.77 3.63
C MET A 1 -2.40 25.75 2.52
N ALA A 2 -2.13 26.13 1.27
CA ALA A 2 -1.93 25.18 0.20
C ALA A 2 -0.60 24.43 0.48
N THR A 3 -0.66 23.14 0.69
CA THR A 3 0.55 22.31 0.79
C THR A 3 1.10 22.11 -0.60
N THR A 4 2.34 22.53 -0.83
CA THR A 4 3.05 22.23 -2.09
C THR A 4 3.19 20.72 -2.21
N GLU A 5 2.86 20.15 -3.38
CA GLU A 5 3.06 18.72 -3.64
C GLU A 5 4.54 18.37 -3.45
N PRO A 6 4.87 17.38 -2.60
CA PRO A 6 6.26 16.95 -2.43
C PRO A 6 6.76 16.26 -3.69
N GLN A 7 8.07 16.39 -3.93
CA GLN A 7 8.70 15.71 -5.05
C GLN A 7 8.58 14.18 -4.89
N LYS A 8 8.20 13.49 -5.97
CA LYS A 8 8.17 12.02 -6.00
C LYS A 8 9.59 11.45 -5.91
N TRP A 9 9.74 10.39 -5.14
CA TRP A 9 11.03 9.71 -5.01
C TRP A 9 11.37 8.91 -6.27
N ALA A 10 12.65 8.87 -6.62
CA ALA A 10 13.15 8.03 -7.72
C ALA A 10 13.30 6.56 -7.30
N ALA A 11 13.44 6.29 -6.01
CA ALA A 11 13.56 4.95 -5.41
C ALA A 11 12.94 4.96 -4.01
N THR A 12 12.73 3.78 -3.43
CA THR A 12 12.25 3.64 -2.05
C THR A 12 13.28 4.17 -1.05
N LEU A 13 12.79 4.77 0.02
CA LEU A 13 13.66 5.18 1.14
C LEU A 13 14.39 3.96 1.70
N GLY A 14 15.71 4.08 1.87
CA GLY A 14 16.52 2.98 2.38
C GLY A 14 16.70 1.79 1.44
N SER A 15 16.57 1.99 0.11
CA SER A 15 16.69 0.91 -0.89
C SER A 15 18.00 0.13 -0.81
N THR A 16 19.09 0.79 -0.40
CA THR A 16 20.44 0.19 -0.27
C THR A 16 20.89 0.06 1.20
N ALA A 17 20.02 0.38 2.17
CA ALA A 17 20.36 0.29 3.58
C ALA A 17 20.47 -1.18 4.03
N ASP A 18 21.44 -1.44 4.90
CA ASP A 18 21.48 -2.69 5.64
C ASP A 18 20.34 -2.69 6.66
N VAL A 19 19.56 -3.75 6.68
CA VAL A 19 18.36 -3.90 7.51
C VAL A 19 18.37 -5.22 8.25
N ASN A 20 17.85 -5.22 9.47
CA ASN A 20 17.52 -6.44 10.18
C ASN A 20 16.12 -6.93 9.78
N ALA A 21 15.93 -8.25 9.77
CA ALA A 21 14.58 -8.81 9.73
C ALA A 21 13.86 -8.47 11.04
N LEU A 22 12.72 -7.76 10.95
CA LEU A 22 11.92 -7.43 12.14
C LEU A 22 11.09 -8.66 12.55
N PRO A 23 11.20 -9.12 13.81
CA PRO A 23 10.33 -10.17 14.33
C PRO A 23 8.88 -9.68 14.47
N ALA A 24 7.91 -10.60 14.53
CA ALA A 24 6.50 -10.26 14.76
C ALA A 24 6.29 -9.62 16.15
N THR A 25 6.98 -10.16 17.16
CA THR A 25 6.98 -9.67 18.55
C THR A 25 8.42 -9.49 19.05
N THR A 26 8.63 -8.58 19.98
CA THR A 26 9.97 -8.35 20.54
C THR A 26 10.48 -9.60 21.26
N PRO A 27 11.68 -10.10 20.91
CA PRO A 27 12.29 -11.21 21.66
C PRO A 27 12.54 -10.84 23.11
N SER A 28 12.30 -11.78 24.01
CA SER A 28 12.49 -11.56 25.45
C SER A 28 13.93 -11.11 25.79
N GLY A 29 14.05 -10.08 26.62
CA GLY A 29 15.36 -9.58 27.08
C GLY A 29 16.21 -8.91 25.99
N SER A 30 15.61 -8.46 24.90
CA SER A 30 16.33 -7.76 23.83
C SER A 30 15.85 -6.32 23.64
N GLY A 31 16.70 -5.48 23.04
CA GLY A 31 16.36 -4.14 22.57
C GLY A 31 15.84 -4.10 21.14
N ARG A 32 15.55 -5.27 20.52
CA ARG A 32 15.11 -5.39 19.14
C ARG A 32 13.72 -4.77 18.93
N ALA A 33 13.56 -4.07 17.82
CA ALA A 33 12.23 -3.66 17.36
C ALA A 33 11.44 -4.85 16.82
N SER A 34 10.11 -4.75 16.87
CA SER A 34 9.18 -5.73 16.31
C SER A 34 8.02 -5.07 15.59
N PHE A 35 7.29 -5.83 14.78
CA PHE A 35 6.09 -5.32 14.13
C PHE A 35 4.98 -4.93 15.12
N SER A 36 4.80 -5.70 16.20
CA SER A 36 3.70 -5.46 17.14
C SER A 36 3.99 -4.39 18.18
N GLY A 37 5.26 -4.23 18.61
CA GLY A 37 5.61 -3.39 19.75
C GLY A 37 6.61 -2.28 19.45
N LEU A 38 7.15 -2.22 18.22
CA LEU A 38 8.30 -1.37 17.88
C LEU A 38 9.45 -1.59 18.88
N PHE A 39 10.11 -0.54 19.36
CA PHE A 39 11.18 -0.66 20.36
C PHE A 39 10.61 -0.85 21.76
N PRO A 40 11.11 -1.84 22.54
CA PRO A 40 10.65 -2.07 23.92
C PRO A 40 11.16 -0.98 24.86
N PRO A 41 10.50 -0.76 26.03
CA PRO A 41 10.89 0.28 26.99
C PRO A 41 12.33 0.18 27.50
N VAL A 42 12.91 -1.02 27.49
CA VAL A 42 14.31 -1.24 27.91
C VAL A 42 15.32 -0.43 27.09
N THR A 43 14.97 -0.02 25.86
CA THR A 43 15.83 0.82 25.01
C THR A 43 15.90 2.30 25.48
N GLN A 44 15.03 2.70 26.41
CA GLN A 44 15.03 4.06 27.00
C GLN A 44 15.79 4.12 28.33
N LEU A 45 16.11 2.97 28.92
CA LEU A 45 16.86 2.93 30.15
C LEU A 45 18.36 3.21 29.91
N PRO A 46 19.04 3.89 30.83
CA PRO A 46 20.49 3.99 30.82
C PRO A 46 21.16 2.60 30.85
N LEU A 47 22.29 2.45 30.16
CA LEU A 47 22.99 1.15 30.07
C LEU A 47 23.43 0.62 31.44
N ASP A 48 23.81 1.51 32.35
CA ASP A 48 24.20 1.18 33.72
C ASP A 48 23.02 0.76 34.63
N GLN A 49 21.76 0.99 34.15
CA GLN A 49 20.52 0.59 34.80
C GLN A 49 19.83 -0.59 34.09
N GLY A 50 20.58 -1.33 33.28
CA GLY A 50 20.07 -2.49 32.56
C GLY A 50 19.40 -2.17 31.23
N GLY A 51 19.58 -0.95 30.72
CA GLY A 51 19.16 -0.57 29.39
C GLY A 51 19.88 -1.35 28.29
N ILE A 52 19.20 -1.55 27.17
CA ILE A 52 19.76 -2.20 25.98
C ILE A 52 19.62 -1.22 24.80
N ALA A 53 20.74 -0.88 24.16
CA ALA A 53 20.70 0.05 23.04
C ALA A 53 19.90 -0.52 21.87
N PRO A 54 19.05 0.29 21.18
CA PRO A 54 18.36 -0.13 19.99
C PRO A 54 19.36 -0.37 18.84
N GLU A 55 19.04 -1.33 17.97
CA GLU A 55 19.90 -1.65 16.84
C GLU A 55 19.62 -0.74 15.64
N ARG A 56 20.68 -0.22 15.00
CA ARG A 56 20.58 0.61 13.81
C ARG A 56 19.87 -0.10 12.66
N GLY A 57 20.12 -1.40 12.47
CA GLY A 57 19.48 -2.20 11.43
C GLY A 57 17.96 -2.32 11.60
N ASP A 58 17.43 -2.22 12.84
CA ASP A 58 16.00 -2.20 13.11
C ASP A 58 15.38 -0.84 12.73
N PHE A 59 16.07 0.28 13.01
CA PHE A 59 15.64 1.59 12.51
C PHE A 59 15.58 1.63 10.98
N ASN A 60 16.65 1.17 10.33
CA ASN A 60 16.70 1.09 8.88
C ASN A 60 15.55 0.24 8.31
N ALA A 61 15.23 -0.89 8.96
CA ALA A 61 14.13 -1.75 8.54
C ALA A 61 12.77 -1.02 8.65
N LEU A 62 12.49 -0.36 9.77
CA LEU A 62 11.25 0.40 9.98
C LEU A 62 11.08 1.50 8.94
N PHE A 63 12.12 2.31 8.69
CA PHE A 63 12.06 3.36 7.67
C PHE A 63 11.93 2.80 6.26
N LYS A 64 12.59 1.69 5.95
CA LYS A 64 12.46 1.02 4.66
C LYS A 64 11.05 0.52 4.42
N TYR A 65 10.40 -0.15 5.40
CA TYR A 65 9.01 -0.59 5.29
C TYR A 65 8.07 0.59 5.04
N LEU A 66 8.16 1.66 5.83
CA LEU A 66 7.36 2.86 5.61
C LEU A 66 7.62 3.47 4.21
N GLY A 67 8.89 3.52 3.81
CA GLY A 67 9.30 4.01 2.50
C GLY A 67 8.70 3.21 1.35
N GLU A 68 8.64 1.89 1.46
CA GLU A 68 8.05 1.01 0.44
C GLU A 68 6.54 1.25 0.29
N TYR A 69 5.79 1.38 1.39
CA TYR A 69 4.36 1.71 1.34
C TYR A 69 4.09 3.08 0.72
N ILE A 70 4.85 4.10 1.13
CA ILE A 70 4.72 5.46 0.58
C ILE A 70 5.08 5.47 -0.91
N TYR A 71 6.18 4.83 -1.29
CA TYR A 71 6.62 4.74 -2.68
C TYR A 71 5.58 4.05 -3.56
N TYR A 72 5.01 2.92 -3.10
CA TYR A 72 3.92 2.22 -3.79
C TYR A 72 2.71 3.13 -4.00
N ALA A 73 2.28 3.85 -2.95
CA ALA A 73 1.18 4.80 -3.04
C ALA A 73 1.47 5.97 -4.00
N MET A 74 2.70 6.53 -3.99
CA MET A 74 3.12 7.60 -4.89
C MET A 74 3.10 7.19 -6.37
N GLN A 75 3.29 5.91 -6.66
CA GLN A 75 3.21 5.37 -8.02
C GLN A 75 1.77 5.06 -8.45
N GLY A 76 0.78 5.38 -7.64
CA GLY A 76 -0.62 5.07 -7.92
C GLY A 76 -0.98 3.61 -7.63
N GLY A 77 -0.22 2.95 -6.77
CA GLY A 77 -0.48 1.58 -6.35
C GLY A 77 -1.85 1.41 -5.70
N VAL A 78 -2.59 0.43 -6.17
CA VAL A 78 -3.87 0.00 -5.57
C VAL A 78 -3.71 -1.40 -5.03
N TYR A 79 -4.09 -1.60 -3.77
CA TYR A 79 -3.94 -2.89 -3.09
C TYR A 79 -5.00 -3.88 -3.56
N THR A 80 -4.62 -5.16 -3.59
CA THR A 80 -5.56 -6.25 -3.84
C THR A 80 -6.54 -6.40 -2.68
N TYR A 81 -7.79 -6.71 -2.99
CA TYR A 81 -8.81 -7.01 -1.99
C TYR A 81 -8.40 -8.20 -1.11
N VAL A 82 -8.57 -8.05 0.19
CA VAL A 82 -8.38 -9.12 1.17
C VAL A 82 -9.53 -9.12 2.17
N THR A 83 -9.95 -10.30 2.62
CA THR A 83 -11.11 -10.46 3.53
C THR A 83 -10.82 -10.06 4.98
N THR A 84 -9.54 -9.88 5.32
CA THR A 84 -9.09 -9.56 6.70
C THR A 84 -9.03 -8.06 6.97
N TYR A 85 -9.34 -7.21 5.98
CA TYR A 85 -9.28 -5.76 6.10
C TYR A 85 -10.68 -5.14 6.16
N ASN A 86 -10.84 -4.09 6.98
CA ASN A 86 -12.06 -3.29 7.01
C ASN A 86 -11.97 -2.17 5.97
N TYR A 87 -12.91 -2.16 5.04
CA TYR A 87 -13.01 -1.15 3.99
C TYR A 87 -14.02 -0.09 4.35
N THR A 88 -13.67 1.17 4.12
CA THR A 88 -14.58 2.30 4.24
C THR A 88 -14.96 2.82 2.85
N ALA A 89 -16.11 3.46 2.74
CA ALA A 89 -16.51 4.12 1.50
C ALA A 89 -15.41 5.07 1.01
N GLY A 90 -15.04 4.99 -0.27
CA GLY A 90 -13.92 5.70 -0.89
C GLY A 90 -12.64 4.88 -1.04
N ASN A 91 -12.51 3.71 -0.42
CA ASN A 91 -11.35 2.83 -0.67
C ASN A 91 -11.40 2.22 -2.08
N PHE A 92 -10.22 2.11 -2.69
CA PHE A 92 -10.03 1.41 -3.97
C PHE A 92 -9.33 0.08 -3.74
N VAL A 93 -9.73 -0.94 -4.49
CA VAL A 93 -9.08 -2.26 -4.48
C VAL A 93 -9.02 -2.86 -5.87
N LEU A 94 -8.03 -3.74 -6.08
CA LEU A 94 -7.99 -4.65 -7.23
C LEU A 94 -8.58 -6.00 -6.81
N HIS A 95 -9.45 -6.55 -7.64
CA HIS A 95 -10.02 -7.88 -7.45
C HIS A 95 -10.27 -8.52 -8.81
N GLU A 96 -9.72 -9.72 -9.03
CA GLU A 96 -9.87 -10.49 -10.27
C GLU A 96 -9.64 -9.65 -11.54
N GLY A 97 -8.55 -8.87 -11.55
CA GLY A 97 -8.17 -8.04 -12.70
C GLY A 97 -9.07 -6.82 -12.93
N SER A 98 -9.87 -6.41 -11.96
CA SER A 98 -10.74 -5.24 -12.06
C SER A 98 -10.49 -4.27 -10.90
N LEU A 99 -10.71 -2.98 -11.17
CA LEU A 99 -10.64 -1.93 -10.17
C LEU A 99 -12.04 -1.68 -9.60
N TYR A 100 -12.15 -1.71 -8.27
CA TYR A 100 -13.38 -1.46 -7.55
C TYR A 100 -13.25 -0.29 -6.57
N LEU A 101 -14.34 0.46 -6.44
CA LEU A 101 -14.55 1.48 -5.42
C LEU A 101 -15.48 0.94 -4.34
N CYS A 102 -15.08 0.98 -3.09
CA CYS A 102 -15.94 0.72 -1.95
C CYS A 102 -16.96 1.88 -1.82
N ILE A 103 -18.26 1.57 -1.87
CA ILE A 103 -19.35 2.56 -1.74
C ILE A 103 -20.10 2.46 -0.41
N ALA A 104 -19.94 1.35 0.30
CA ALA A 104 -20.46 1.16 1.64
C ALA A 104 -19.45 0.39 2.50
N SER A 105 -19.23 0.84 3.74
CA SER A 105 -18.25 0.22 4.64
C SER A 105 -18.57 -1.25 4.91
N ASN A 106 -17.52 -2.08 4.87
CA ASN A 106 -17.64 -3.54 5.06
C ASN A 106 -16.31 -4.12 5.55
N GLY A 107 -16.30 -5.39 5.92
CA GLY A 107 -15.13 -6.14 6.39
C GLY A 107 -15.38 -6.90 7.68
N PRO A 108 -14.33 -7.47 8.31
CA PRO A 108 -14.45 -8.31 9.52
C PRO A 108 -15.16 -7.64 10.70
N GLY A 109 -15.06 -6.33 10.85
CA GLY A 109 -15.70 -5.56 11.93
C GLY A 109 -17.23 -5.36 11.73
N SER A 110 -17.78 -5.71 10.56
CA SER A 110 -19.22 -5.60 10.26
C SER A 110 -19.71 -6.83 9.51
N ALA A 111 -19.58 -6.87 8.20
CA ALA A 111 -19.84 -8.01 7.35
C ALA A 111 -18.87 -8.02 6.18
N ILE A 112 -18.18 -9.13 5.96
CA ILE A 112 -17.28 -9.30 4.82
C ILE A 112 -18.12 -9.30 3.54
N LYS A 113 -17.82 -8.36 2.62
CA LYS A 113 -18.49 -8.20 1.34
C LYS A 113 -17.46 -8.20 0.22
N TYR A 114 -17.62 -9.14 -0.70
CA TYR A 114 -16.72 -9.24 -1.86
C TYR A 114 -16.97 -8.12 -2.86
N PRO A 115 -15.95 -7.73 -3.65
CA PRO A 115 -16.11 -6.68 -4.67
C PRO A 115 -17.19 -6.94 -5.73
N THR A 116 -17.69 -8.17 -5.85
CA THR A 116 -18.84 -8.55 -6.68
C THR A 116 -20.21 -8.17 -6.08
N ASP A 117 -20.28 -7.79 -4.80
CA ASP A 117 -21.51 -7.32 -4.15
C ASP A 117 -21.74 -5.83 -4.50
N THR A 118 -22.61 -5.57 -5.46
CA THR A 118 -22.89 -4.23 -6.00
C THR A 118 -23.54 -3.26 -5.02
N ALA A 119 -24.05 -3.74 -3.87
CA ALA A 119 -24.54 -2.88 -2.79
C ALA A 119 -23.39 -2.23 -1.99
N TYR A 120 -22.20 -2.81 -2.03
CA TYR A 120 -21.01 -2.36 -1.29
C TYR A 120 -19.88 -1.89 -2.18
N TRP A 121 -19.86 -2.33 -3.44
CA TRP A 121 -18.77 -2.09 -4.36
C TRP A 121 -19.25 -1.66 -5.73
N ARG A 122 -18.51 -0.75 -6.34
CA ARG A 122 -18.71 -0.33 -7.73
C ARG A 122 -17.48 -0.70 -8.53
N GLN A 123 -17.66 -1.52 -9.55
CA GLN A 123 -16.61 -1.75 -10.53
C GLN A 123 -16.39 -0.48 -11.36
N LEU A 124 -15.15 -0.02 -11.48
CA LEU A 124 -14.78 1.19 -12.21
C LEU A 124 -14.17 0.87 -13.57
N ALA A 125 -13.27 -0.12 -13.62
CA ALA A 125 -12.62 -0.54 -14.85
C ALA A 125 -12.17 -2.01 -14.75
N LEU A 126 -12.21 -2.70 -15.88
CA LEU A 126 -11.43 -3.92 -16.09
C LEU A 126 -10.02 -3.48 -16.50
N THR A 127 -8.97 -4.14 -16.02
CA THR A 127 -7.60 -3.85 -16.45
C THR A 127 -7.41 -4.07 -17.96
N SER A 128 -8.21 -4.96 -18.57
CA SER A 128 -8.27 -5.20 -20.02
C SER A 128 -9.04 -4.13 -20.80
N GLN A 129 -9.76 -3.22 -20.13
CA GLN A 129 -10.58 -2.18 -20.77
C GLN A 129 -10.00 -0.78 -20.58
N LEU A 130 -8.81 -0.65 -20.04
CA LEU A 130 -8.11 0.63 -20.06
C LEU A 130 -7.84 1.02 -21.52
N PRO A 131 -8.16 2.26 -21.92
CA PRO A 131 -7.94 2.68 -23.30
C PRO A 131 -6.46 2.53 -23.65
N ILE A 132 -6.17 1.79 -24.73
CA ILE A 132 -4.81 1.73 -25.28
C ILE A 132 -4.57 3.05 -25.98
N VAL A 133 -3.66 3.86 -25.44
CA VAL A 133 -3.22 5.10 -26.08
C VAL A 133 -2.02 4.76 -26.96
N THR A 134 -2.20 4.82 -28.27
CA THR A 134 -1.11 4.63 -29.23
C THR A 134 -0.85 5.95 -29.94
N VAL A 135 0.41 6.41 -29.90
CA VAL A 135 0.84 7.59 -30.66
C VAL A 135 1.67 7.08 -31.86
N ASN A 136 1.14 7.22 -33.07
CA ASN A 136 1.85 6.94 -34.32
C ASN A 136 1.88 8.20 -35.16
N ASN A 137 3.08 8.68 -35.53
CA ASN A 137 3.29 9.80 -36.45
C ASN A 137 2.38 11.01 -36.16
N ASP A 138 2.46 11.55 -34.93
CA ASP A 138 1.66 12.70 -34.46
C ASP A 138 0.14 12.49 -34.39
N THR A 139 -0.34 11.27 -34.62
CA THR A 139 -1.77 10.96 -34.46
C THR A 139 -2.00 10.21 -33.13
N LEU A 140 -2.75 10.84 -32.22
CA LEU A 140 -3.20 10.23 -30.98
C LEU A 140 -4.43 9.36 -31.28
N THR A 141 -4.28 8.04 -31.14
CA THR A 141 -5.41 7.10 -31.24
C THR A 141 -5.71 6.54 -29.87
N ILE A 142 -6.93 6.79 -29.38
CA ILE A 142 -7.45 6.18 -28.15
C ILE A 142 -8.41 5.07 -28.58
N ARG A 143 -8.07 3.82 -28.25
CA ARG A 143 -8.95 2.65 -28.48
C ARG A 143 -9.39 2.09 -27.14
N GLN A 144 -10.67 1.80 -27.04
CA GLN A 144 -11.22 0.99 -25.97
C GLN A 144 -11.47 -0.42 -26.58
N ASP A 145 -10.71 -1.42 -26.11
CA ASP A 145 -10.89 -2.78 -26.61
C ASP A 145 -12.30 -3.28 -26.29
N GLY A 146 -12.97 -3.83 -27.28
CA GLY A 146 -14.31 -4.41 -27.14
C GLY A 146 -15.48 -3.51 -27.57
N VAL A 147 -15.24 -2.27 -27.98
CA VAL A 147 -16.29 -1.42 -28.60
C VAL A 147 -16.20 -1.54 -30.11
N THR A 148 -17.12 -2.30 -30.72
CA THR A 148 -17.33 -2.29 -32.15
C THR A 148 -18.00 -0.97 -32.53
N ASP A 149 -17.37 -0.16 -33.38
CA ASP A 149 -17.96 1.06 -33.91
C ASP A 149 -19.25 0.70 -34.70
N PRO A 150 -20.44 1.14 -34.26
CA PRO A 150 -21.68 0.80 -34.96
C PRO A 150 -21.88 1.52 -36.29
N ARG A 151 -20.86 2.21 -36.79
CA ARG A 151 -20.88 2.99 -38.03
C ARG A 151 -20.05 2.40 -39.16
N ARG A 152 -19.75 1.09 -39.10
CA ARG A 152 -19.21 0.34 -40.22
C ARG A 152 -20.18 -0.70 -40.72
#